data_ca6c9a240b3f62b4444d5a1f88636edf
#
_entry.id   ca6c9a240b3f62b4444d5a1f88636edf
#
_cell.length_a   1.000
_cell.length_b   1.000
_cell.length_c   1.000
_cell.angle_alpha   90.00
_cell.angle_beta   90.00
_cell.angle_gamma   90.00
#
_symmetry.space_group_name_H-M   'P 1'
#
loop_
_entity.id
_entity.type
_entity.pdbx_description
1 polymer ?
#
loop_
_entity_poly.entity_id
_entity_poly.type
_entity_poly.pdbx_seq_one_letter_code
_entity_poly.pdbx_strand_id
1 'polypeptide(L)'
;MAAVVLRLTAPPPWPLDLAALQPAALAGRPADEIARMRLGRLAVGDVFAVSAGDSAELVLQGGSPLLDGVGAGMQAGTLLVEGAVGAFAAAGLRGGRMEVRGDAGDHLGGPAPDGRQGMSGGVVLVRGNAGARAADRMRRGLLIVEGNAGAETASGMIAGTVAICGAVGAAPGVLMRRGTLLLGTPPAAPPPGFVVGTLAADGTFLRLLARFLQAVSPLAASHVAAVQHRWLGDLAARGQGEILVTGATRMSHDGASG
;
A
#
# COMPACT_ATOMS: atom_id res chain seq x y z
N MET A 1 -15.06 -13.93 -19.98
CA MET A 1 -14.58 -14.32 -18.61
C MET A 1 -15.16 -13.34 -17.61
N ALA A 2 -15.85 -13.83 -16.58
CA ALA A 2 -16.53 -13.02 -15.57
C ALA A 2 -15.71 -13.02 -14.27
N ALA A 3 -15.69 -11.90 -13.53
CA ALA A 3 -15.08 -11.82 -12.21
C ALA A 3 -15.90 -12.59 -11.17
N VAL A 4 -15.24 -13.13 -10.16
CA VAL A 4 -15.91 -13.57 -8.93
C VAL A 4 -16.33 -12.32 -8.15
N VAL A 5 -17.61 -12.24 -7.74
CA VAL A 5 -18.11 -11.08 -7.00
C VAL A 5 -18.57 -11.53 -5.60
N LEU A 6 -18.02 -10.90 -4.59
CA LEU A 6 -18.42 -11.04 -3.20
C LEU A 6 -19.05 -9.71 -2.74
N ARG A 7 -20.37 -9.68 -2.60
CA ARG A 7 -21.08 -8.49 -2.10
C ARG A 7 -21.28 -8.61 -0.60
N LEU A 8 -20.72 -7.67 0.15
CA LEU A 8 -20.92 -7.60 1.60
C LEU A 8 -22.42 -7.37 1.91
N THR A 9 -23.01 -8.26 2.68
CA THR A 9 -24.43 -8.18 3.06
C THR A 9 -24.64 -7.37 4.34
N ALA A 10 -23.72 -7.52 5.29
CA ALA A 10 -23.64 -6.72 6.51
C ALA A 10 -22.19 -6.69 7.02
N PRO A 11 -21.75 -5.61 7.69
CA PRO A 11 -20.44 -5.59 8.34
C PRO A 11 -20.31 -6.76 9.33
N PRO A 12 -19.17 -7.48 9.35
CA PRO A 12 -18.96 -8.54 10.32
C PRO A 12 -18.92 -7.97 11.75
N PRO A 13 -19.33 -8.75 12.77
CA PRO A 13 -19.38 -8.27 14.15
C PRO A 13 -18.01 -8.19 14.85
N TRP A 14 -16.97 -8.72 14.23
CA TRP A 14 -15.56 -8.69 14.69
C TRP A 14 -14.62 -8.74 13.49
N PRO A 15 -13.32 -8.45 13.64
CA PRO A 15 -12.33 -8.57 12.57
C PRO A 15 -12.35 -9.98 11.95
N LEU A 16 -12.40 -10.02 10.62
CA LEU A 16 -12.52 -11.24 9.84
C LEU A 16 -11.36 -11.34 8.85
N ASP A 17 -10.57 -12.40 8.96
CA ASP A 17 -9.44 -12.65 8.06
C ASP A 17 -9.91 -13.21 6.71
N LEU A 18 -9.61 -12.47 5.64
CA LEU A 18 -9.95 -12.81 4.26
C LEU A 18 -8.74 -13.30 3.44
N ALA A 19 -7.61 -13.59 4.06
CA ALA A 19 -6.39 -14.00 3.34
C ALA A 19 -6.59 -15.24 2.45
N ALA A 20 -7.52 -16.10 2.79
CA ALA A 20 -7.87 -17.29 1.98
C ALA A 20 -8.62 -16.97 0.68
N LEU A 21 -9.23 -15.77 0.56
CA LEU A 21 -10.04 -15.39 -0.60
C LEU A 21 -9.14 -14.76 -1.68
N GLN A 22 -8.47 -15.61 -2.41
CA GLN A 22 -7.51 -15.24 -3.47
C GLN A 22 -8.18 -15.27 -4.84
N PRO A 23 -8.00 -14.27 -5.72
CA PRO A 23 -8.62 -14.26 -7.06
C PRO A 23 -8.37 -15.55 -7.84
N ALA A 24 -7.11 -16.00 -7.89
CA ALA A 24 -6.74 -17.22 -8.62
C ALA A 24 -7.28 -18.50 -7.97
N ALA A 25 -7.53 -18.52 -6.67
CA ALA A 25 -8.06 -19.68 -5.96
C ALA A 25 -9.58 -19.80 -6.09
N LEU A 26 -10.27 -18.70 -6.36
CA LEU A 26 -11.73 -18.67 -6.49
C LEU A 26 -12.19 -18.81 -7.95
N ALA A 27 -11.35 -18.50 -8.92
CA ALA A 27 -11.66 -18.58 -10.35
C ALA A 27 -12.18 -19.98 -10.74
N GLY A 28 -13.33 -20.01 -11.40
CA GLY A 28 -13.97 -21.26 -11.86
C GLY A 28 -14.64 -22.10 -10.78
N ARG A 29 -14.62 -21.69 -9.49
CA ARG A 29 -15.36 -22.40 -8.44
C ARG A 29 -16.85 -22.05 -8.47
N PRO A 30 -17.74 -23.03 -8.22
CA PRO A 30 -19.17 -22.77 -8.05
C PRO A 30 -19.43 -21.82 -6.87
N ALA A 31 -20.47 -20.97 -6.99
CA ALA A 31 -20.83 -20.00 -5.95
C ALA A 31 -21.14 -20.64 -4.59
N ASP A 32 -21.78 -21.80 -4.58
CA ASP A 32 -22.12 -22.53 -3.38
C ASP A 32 -20.89 -23.15 -2.68
N GLU A 33 -19.86 -23.51 -3.45
CA GLU A 33 -18.57 -23.95 -2.89
C GLU A 33 -17.83 -22.78 -2.23
N ILE A 34 -17.77 -21.62 -2.91
CA ILE A 34 -17.18 -20.41 -2.34
C ILE A 34 -17.95 -19.99 -1.08
N ALA A 35 -19.27 -20.00 -1.11
CA ALA A 35 -20.11 -19.62 0.02
C ALA A 35 -19.89 -20.51 1.27
N ARG A 36 -19.51 -21.79 1.06
CA ARG A 36 -19.19 -22.73 2.16
C ARG A 36 -17.78 -22.61 2.71
N MET A 37 -16.88 -21.87 2.06
CA MET A 37 -15.52 -21.65 2.57
C MET A 37 -15.57 -20.98 3.96
N ARG A 38 -14.66 -21.40 4.84
CA ARG A 38 -14.64 -20.92 6.23
C ARG A 38 -13.77 -19.68 6.39
N LEU A 39 -14.30 -18.72 7.12
CA LEU A 39 -13.62 -17.52 7.60
C LEU A 39 -13.67 -17.55 9.15
N GLY A 40 -12.80 -18.37 9.74
CA GLY A 40 -12.86 -18.65 11.17
C GLY A 40 -14.17 -19.35 11.57
N ARG A 41 -15.00 -18.66 12.37
CA ARG A 41 -16.29 -19.22 12.85
C ARG A 41 -17.43 -19.06 11.83
N LEU A 42 -17.31 -18.15 10.88
CA LEU A 42 -18.31 -17.87 9.86
C LEU A 42 -17.98 -18.61 8.55
N ALA A 43 -18.97 -18.79 7.69
CA ALA A 43 -18.76 -19.11 6.28
C ALA A 43 -18.77 -17.82 5.44
N VAL A 44 -18.20 -17.88 4.23
CA VAL A 44 -18.24 -16.75 3.29
C VAL A 44 -19.70 -16.32 3.03
N GLY A 45 -20.62 -17.27 2.84
CA GLY A 45 -22.03 -17.00 2.60
C GLY A 45 -22.80 -16.38 3.77
N ASP A 46 -22.25 -16.41 5.00
CA ASP A 46 -22.85 -15.74 6.16
C ASP A 46 -22.61 -14.21 6.10
N VAL A 47 -21.59 -13.77 5.32
CA VAL A 47 -21.13 -12.38 5.27
C VAL A 47 -21.30 -11.79 3.87
N PHE A 48 -21.17 -12.61 2.83
CA PHE A 48 -21.20 -12.17 1.44
C PHE A 48 -22.26 -12.91 0.62
N ALA A 49 -22.95 -12.17 -0.24
CA ALA A 49 -23.64 -12.77 -1.38
C ALA A 49 -22.59 -13.06 -2.47
N VAL A 50 -22.52 -14.32 -2.93
CA VAL A 50 -21.48 -14.82 -3.82
C VAL A 50 -22.02 -14.96 -5.25
N SER A 51 -21.30 -14.41 -6.22
CA SER A 51 -21.48 -14.67 -7.64
C SER A 51 -20.21 -15.30 -8.20
N ALA A 52 -20.33 -16.47 -8.82
CA ALA A 52 -19.21 -17.18 -9.41
C ALA A 52 -18.67 -16.45 -10.65
N GLY A 53 -17.41 -16.67 -10.96
CA GLY A 53 -16.72 -16.19 -12.16
C GLY A 53 -15.61 -17.15 -12.57
N ASP A 54 -15.12 -17.00 -13.79
CA ASP A 54 -14.12 -17.87 -14.42
C ASP A 54 -12.77 -17.16 -14.67
N SER A 55 -12.71 -15.85 -14.36
CA SER A 55 -11.45 -15.08 -14.45
C SER A 55 -10.73 -15.01 -13.10
N ALA A 56 -9.42 -14.78 -13.14
CA ALA A 56 -8.62 -14.51 -11.95
C ALA A 56 -8.83 -13.05 -11.44
N GLU A 57 -10.10 -12.63 -11.41
CA GLU A 57 -10.54 -11.34 -10.92
C GLU A 57 -11.53 -11.53 -9.76
N LEU A 58 -11.29 -10.84 -8.67
CA LEU A 58 -12.18 -10.81 -7.51
C LEU A 58 -12.63 -9.38 -7.24
N VAL A 59 -13.93 -9.17 -7.15
CA VAL A 59 -14.53 -7.89 -6.77
C VAL A 59 -15.22 -8.05 -5.42
N LEU A 60 -14.75 -7.30 -4.42
CA LEU A 60 -15.43 -7.12 -3.15
C LEU A 60 -16.32 -5.88 -3.25
N GLN A 61 -17.62 -6.09 -3.40
CA GLN A 61 -18.60 -5.00 -3.40
C GLN A 61 -19.00 -4.64 -1.97
N GLY A 62 -18.71 -3.39 -1.59
CA GLY A 62 -18.75 -2.92 -0.22
C GLY A 62 -17.41 -3.15 0.49
N GLY A 63 -17.32 -2.71 1.72
CA GLY A 63 -16.12 -2.81 2.53
C GLY A 63 -16.39 -2.52 4.00
N SER A 64 -15.45 -2.90 4.85
CA SER A 64 -15.49 -2.64 6.28
C SER A 64 -14.06 -2.62 6.84
N PRO A 65 -13.76 -1.74 7.82
CA PRO A 65 -12.47 -1.77 8.52
C PRO A 65 -12.27 -3.06 9.34
N LEU A 66 -13.27 -3.94 9.40
CA LEU A 66 -13.19 -5.25 10.04
C LEU A 66 -12.88 -6.40 9.05
N LEU A 67 -12.58 -6.10 7.78
CA LEU A 67 -12.15 -7.09 6.79
C LEU A 67 -10.62 -7.09 6.72
N ASP A 68 -9.97 -7.89 7.56
CA ASP A 68 -8.52 -8.01 7.65
C ASP A 68 -7.94 -8.94 6.58
N GLY A 69 -6.65 -8.81 6.30
CA GLY A 69 -5.91 -9.73 5.43
C GLY A 69 -6.37 -9.77 3.97
N VAL A 70 -7.17 -8.82 3.51
CA VAL A 70 -7.67 -8.77 2.13
C VAL A 70 -6.49 -8.74 1.14
N GLY A 71 -6.39 -9.73 0.23
CA GLY A 71 -5.28 -9.86 -0.71
C GLY A 71 -3.93 -10.25 -0.09
N ALA A 72 -3.88 -10.62 1.20
CA ALA A 72 -2.64 -11.04 1.83
C ALA A 72 -2.06 -12.29 1.14
N GLY A 73 -0.76 -12.26 0.83
CA GLY A 73 -0.05 -13.35 0.15
C GLY A 73 -0.42 -13.55 -1.32
N MET A 74 -1.26 -12.73 -1.92
CA MET A 74 -1.69 -12.84 -3.32
C MET A 74 -0.49 -12.92 -4.27
N GLN A 75 -0.54 -13.86 -5.24
CA GLN A 75 0.54 -14.11 -6.18
C GLN A 75 0.23 -13.62 -7.60
N ALA A 76 -1.04 -13.62 -7.99
CA ALA A 76 -1.51 -13.25 -9.32
C ALA A 76 -2.98 -12.84 -9.29
N GLY A 77 -3.47 -12.30 -10.41
CA GLY A 77 -4.84 -11.87 -10.58
C GLY A 77 -5.09 -10.42 -10.19
N THR A 78 -6.35 -10.04 -10.22
CA THR A 78 -6.80 -8.68 -9.89
C THR A 78 -7.83 -8.73 -8.75
N LEU A 79 -7.63 -7.88 -7.76
CA LEU A 79 -8.55 -7.71 -6.63
C LEU A 79 -9.01 -6.25 -6.58
N LEU A 80 -10.30 -6.03 -6.76
CA LEU A 80 -10.93 -4.73 -6.60
C LEU A 80 -11.80 -4.74 -5.34
N VAL A 81 -11.60 -3.76 -4.46
CA VAL A 81 -12.46 -3.54 -3.29
C VAL A 81 -13.18 -2.20 -3.43
N GLU A 82 -14.52 -2.24 -3.45
CA GLU A 82 -15.37 -1.04 -3.58
C GLU A 82 -15.73 -0.44 -2.20
N GLY A 83 -14.78 -0.42 -1.28
CA GLY A 83 -14.96 0.12 0.06
C GLY A 83 -13.67 0.05 0.87
N ALA A 84 -13.79 0.22 2.20
CA ALA A 84 -12.66 0.14 3.12
C ALA A 84 -12.26 -1.32 3.43
N VAL A 85 -11.02 -1.50 3.84
CA VAL A 85 -10.46 -2.76 4.34
C VAL A 85 -9.80 -2.56 5.70
N GLY A 86 -9.68 -3.64 6.46
CA GLY A 86 -9.04 -3.66 7.77
C GLY A 86 -7.51 -3.73 7.68
N ALA A 87 -6.91 -4.20 8.76
CA ALA A 87 -5.48 -4.35 8.88
C ALA A 87 -4.92 -5.47 7.97
N PHE A 88 -3.61 -5.42 7.70
CA PHE A 88 -2.87 -6.42 6.92
C PHE A 88 -3.37 -6.62 5.49
N ALA A 89 -4.10 -5.67 4.91
CA ALA A 89 -4.46 -5.72 3.50
C ALA A 89 -3.18 -5.77 2.63
N ALA A 90 -3.17 -6.62 1.58
CA ALA A 90 -1.99 -6.91 0.75
C ALA A 90 -0.74 -7.37 1.53
N ALA A 91 -0.86 -7.81 2.79
CA ALA A 91 0.30 -8.25 3.56
C ALA A 91 1.04 -9.39 2.85
N GLY A 92 2.37 -9.23 2.68
CA GLY A 92 3.19 -10.22 1.98
C GLY A 92 2.79 -10.49 0.54
N LEU A 93 2.08 -9.59 -0.14
CA LEU A 93 1.67 -9.72 -1.55
C LEU A 93 2.90 -9.94 -2.43
N ARG A 94 2.83 -10.92 -3.34
CA ARG A 94 3.94 -11.35 -4.19
C ARG A 94 3.76 -10.98 -5.65
N GLY A 95 2.53 -10.73 -6.10
CA GLY A 95 2.20 -10.39 -7.47
C GLY A 95 0.73 -10.02 -7.63
N GLY A 96 0.34 -9.73 -8.88
CA GLY A 96 -1.01 -9.27 -9.19
C GLY A 96 -1.24 -7.79 -8.90
N ARG A 97 -2.50 -7.38 -8.99
CA ARG A 97 -2.94 -5.99 -8.77
C ARG A 97 -4.07 -5.95 -7.75
N MET A 98 -3.96 -5.07 -6.77
CA MET A 98 -5.02 -4.78 -5.81
C MET A 98 -5.36 -3.30 -5.86
N GLU A 99 -6.65 -2.99 -5.93
CA GLU A 99 -7.18 -1.63 -5.81
C GLU A 99 -8.23 -1.57 -4.70
N VAL A 100 -8.06 -0.64 -3.76
CA VAL A 100 -9.01 -0.35 -2.69
C VAL A 100 -9.55 1.06 -2.91
N ARG A 101 -10.86 1.18 -3.10
CA ARG A 101 -11.52 2.48 -3.33
C ARG A 101 -11.82 3.26 -2.07
N GLY A 102 -11.73 2.62 -0.91
CA GLY A 102 -11.84 3.22 0.41
C GLY A 102 -10.50 3.29 1.14
N ASP A 103 -10.57 3.37 2.47
CA ASP A 103 -9.41 3.37 3.36
C ASP A 103 -8.88 1.95 3.60
N ALA A 104 -7.60 1.85 3.96
CA ALA A 104 -6.96 0.62 4.43
C ALA A 104 -6.45 0.80 5.86
N GLY A 105 -6.58 -0.26 6.67
CA GLY A 105 -6.08 -0.26 8.04
C GLY A 105 -4.56 -0.34 8.14
N ASP A 106 -4.07 -0.66 9.33
CA ASP A 106 -2.65 -0.77 9.63
C ASP A 106 -1.96 -1.91 8.87
N HIS A 107 -0.64 -1.81 8.69
CA HIS A 107 0.20 -2.82 8.04
C HIS A 107 -0.16 -3.13 6.57
N LEU A 108 -0.77 -2.18 5.85
CA LEU A 108 -1.03 -2.30 4.41
C LEU A 108 0.27 -2.68 3.65
N GLY A 109 0.28 -3.80 2.93
CA GLY A 109 1.48 -4.28 2.21
C GLY A 109 2.66 -4.66 3.11
N GLY A 110 2.49 -4.62 4.43
CA GLY A 110 3.47 -5.04 5.42
C GLY A 110 3.61 -6.56 5.52
N PRO A 111 4.36 -7.09 6.49
CA PRO A 111 4.37 -8.51 6.80
C PRO A 111 3.01 -8.98 7.31
N ALA A 112 2.66 -10.23 7.02
CA ALA A 112 1.59 -10.92 7.75
C ALA A 112 1.95 -11.02 9.26
N PRO A 113 0.98 -11.26 10.16
CA PRO A 113 1.24 -11.28 11.61
C PRO A 113 2.46 -12.13 12.03
N ASP A 114 2.64 -13.30 11.42
CA ASP A 114 3.79 -14.19 11.67
C ASP A 114 4.90 -14.05 10.64
N GLY A 115 4.79 -13.06 9.75
CA GLY A 115 5.69 -12.84 8.63
C GLY A 115 6.89 -11.97 8.99
N ARG A 116 7.97 -12.14 8.22
CA ARG A 116 9.18 -11.31 8.33
C ARG A 116 9.34 -10.30 7.21
N GLN A 117 8.58 -10.45 6.13
CA GLN A 117 8.68 -9.65 4.93
C GLN A 117 7.32 -9.11 4.54
N GLY A 118 7.28 -7.84 4.20
CA GLY A 118 6.14 -7.24 3.53
C GLY A 118 6.05 -7.63 2.06
N MET A 119 5.30 -6.88 1.32
CA MET A 119 5.07 -7.04 -0.10
C MET A 119 6.39 -7.27 -0.88
N SER A 120 6.42 -8.27 -1.76
CA SER A 120 7.61 -8.64 -2.55
C SER A 120 7.39 -8.58 -4.07
N GLY A 121 6.25 -8.11 -4.52
CA GLY A 121 5.88 -7.91 -5.92
C GLY A 121 4.47 -7.34 -6.04
N GLY A 122 4.01 -7.13 -7.29
CA GLY A 122 2.67 -6.64 -7.57
C GLY A 122 2.47 -5.13 -7.39
N VAL A 123 1.22 -4.72 -7.53
CA VAL A 123 0.79 -3.32 -7.47
C VAL A 123 -0.39 -3.19 -6.52
N VAL A 124 -0.30 -2.28 -5.56
CA VAL A 124 -1.36 -1.92 -4.63
C VAL A 124 -1.68 -0.44 -4.77
N LEU A 125 -2.95 -0.12 -4.98
CA LEU A 125 -3.48 1.23 -5.02
C LEU A 125 -4.60 1.38 -3.99
N VAL A 126 -4.47 2.34 -3.08
CA VAL A 126 -5.52 2.75 -2.15
C VAL A 126 -5.93 4.18 -2.49
N ARG A 127 -7.22 4.37 -2.78
CA ARG A 127 -7.78 5.69 -3.10
C ARG A 127 -7.99 6.57 -1.88
N GLY A 128 -8.27 5.94 -0.73
CA GLY A 128 -8.40 6.59 0.56
C GLY A 128 -7.09 6.68 1.32
N ASN A 129 -7.19 6.60 2.64
CA ASN A 129 -6.07 6.67 3.56
C ASN A 129 -5.54 5.27 3.91
N ALA A 130 -4.34 5.20 4.46
CA ALA A 130 -3.77 4.00 5.05
C ALA A 130 -3.42 4.24 6.52
N GLY A 131 -3.52 3.19 7.34
CA GLY A 131 -3.11 3.22 8.73
C GLY A 131 -1.58 3.25 8.91
N ALA A 132 -1.12 2.98 10.12
CA ALA A 132 0.29 2.92 10.45
C ALA A 132 1.01 1.76 9.76
N ARG A 133 2.33 1.91 9.56
CA ARG A 133 3.22 0.87 9.02
C ARG A 133 2.86 0.37 7.62
N ALA A 134 2.23 1.21 6.79
CA ALA A 134 2.04 0.89 5.39
C ALA A 134 3.42 0.63 4.72
N ALA A 135 3.53 -0.44 3.91
CA ALA A 135 4.77 -0.90 3.27
C ALA A 135 5.92 -1.28 4.24
N ASP A 136 5.61 -1.63 5.52
CA ASP A 136 6.64 -2.12 6.44
C ASP A 136 7.39 -3.31 5.80
N ARG A 137 8.74 -3.27 5.85
CA ARG A 137 9.63 -4.31 5.30
C ARG A 137 9.32 -4.76 3.87
N MET A 138 8.75 -3.86 3.06
CA MET A 138 8.50 -4.09 1.65
C MET A 138 9.80 -4.40 0.91
N ARG A 139 9.77 -5.37 -0.01
CA ARG A 139 10.93 -5.84 -0.77
C ARG A 139 10.92 -5.45 -2.23
N ARG A 140 9.75 -5.41 -2.85
CA ARG A 140 9.54 -5.07 -4.27
C ARG A 140 8.09 -4.70 -4.49
N GLY A 141 7.83 -4.15 -5.66
CA GLY A 141 6.50 -3.79 -6.11
C GLY A 141 6.23 -2.30 -5.98
N LEU A 142 4.98 -1.95 -6.15
CA LEU A 142 4.48 -0.59 -6.12
C LEU A 142 3.31 -0.50 -5.14
N LEU A 143 3.38 0.39 -4.15
CA LEU A 143 2.29 0.71 -3.25
C LEU A 143 2.00 2.20 -3.34
N ILE A 144 0.75 2.56 -3.64
CA ILE A 144 0.28 3.94 -3.74
C ILE A 144 -0.88 4.14 -2.78
N VAL A 145 -0.83 5.22 -2.01
CA VAL A 145 -1.92 5.73 -1.20
C VAL A 145 -2.23 7.15 -1.68
N GLU A 146 -3.42 7.37 -2.23
CA GLU A 146 -3.83 8.69 -2.73
C GLU A 146 -4.22 9.65 -1.59
N GLY A 147 -4.63 9.13 -0.45
CA GLY A 147 -4.85 9.87 0.79
C GLY A 147 -3.62 9.96 1.67
N ASN A 148 -3.87 10.05 2.98
CA ASN A 148 -2.85 10.11 4.03
C ASN A 148 -2.36 8.71 4.43
N ALA A 149 -1.18 8.63 5.05
CA ALA A 149 -0.70 7.40 5.67
C ALA A 149 -0.26 7.65 7.12
N GLY A 150 -0.41 6.62 7.96
CA GLY A 150 -0.06 6.68 9.38
C GLY A 150 1.45 6.69 9.63
N ALA A 151 1.82 6.59 10.90
CA ALA A 151 3.21 6.57 11.35
C ALA A 151 3.99 5.37 10.80
N GLU A 152 5.30 5.48 10.75
CA GLU A 152 6.25 4.43 10.33
C GLU A 152 5.97 3.86 8.92
N THR A 153 5.36 4.64 8.05
CA THR A 153 5.20 4.26 6.63
C THR A 153 6.55 3.94 6.00
N ALA A 154 6.65 2.82 5.25
CA ALA A 154 7.87 2.27 4.65
C ALA A 154 8.98 1.91 5.66
N SER A 155 8.62 1.63 6.93
CA SER A 155 9.56 1.19 7.96
C SER A 155 10.30 -0.07 7.52
N GLY A 156 11.64 -0.10 7.70
CA GLY A 156 12.47 -1.24 7.34
C GLY A 156 12.41 -1.67 5.87
N MET A 157 11.90 -0.82 4.98
CA MET A 157 11.77 -1.10 3.55
C MET A 157 13.12 -1.52 2.95
N ILE A 158 13.12 -2.60 2.18
CA ILE A 158 14.34 -3.18 1.59
C ILE A 158 14.53 -2.71 0.15
N ALA A 159 13.44 -2.57 -0.62
CA ALA A 159 13.38 -2.05 -1.97
C ALA A 159 11.92 -1.88 -2.43
N GLY A 160 11.71 -1.33 -3.62
CA GLY A 160 10.40 -1.05 -4.21
C GLY A 160 10.09 0.44 -4.25
N THR A 161 8.86 0.78 -4.59
CA THR A 161 8.39 2.16 -4.66
C THR A 161 7.11 2.32 -3.85
N VAL A 162 7.10 3.30 -2.96
CA VAL A 162 5.92 3.70 -2.17
C VAL A 162 5.62 5.16 -2.50
N ALA A 163 4.37 5.48 -2.77
CA ALA A 163 3.92 6.86 -3.00
C ALA A 163 2.74 7.18 -2.06
N ILE A 164 2.88 8.23 -1.28
CA ILE A 164 1.82 8.79 -0.43
C ILE A 164 1.50 10.19 -0.95
N CYS A 165 0.29 10.40 -1.46
CA CYS A 165 -0.10 11.67 -2.06
C CYS A 165 -0.51 12.70 -1.00
N GLY A 166 -1.09 12.26 0.12
CA GLY A 166 -1.44 13.09 1.27
C GLY A 166 -0.31 13.25 2.28
N ALA A 167 -0.69 13.56 3.50
CA ALA A 167 0.23 13.68 4.63
C ALA A 167 0.68 12.29 5.15
N VAL A 168 1.85 12.24 5.75
CA VAL A 168 2.41 11.06 6.38
C VAL A 168 2.60 11.29 7.88
N GLY A 169 2.36 10.26 8.70
CA GLY A 169 2.61 10.30 10.13
C GLY A 169 4.09 10.31 10.50
N ALA A 170 4.40 10.16 11.77
CA ALA A 170 5.76 10.22 12.31
C ALA A 170 6.68 9.13 11.72
N ALA A 171 7.97 9.42 11.63
CA ALA A 171 9.07 8.51 11.27
C ALA A 171 8.88 7.74 9.94
N PRO A 172 8.50 8.40 8.82
CA PRO A 172 8.45 7.72 7.52
C PRO A 172 9.85 7.23 7.12
N GLY A 173 9.92 6.01 6.57
CA GLY A 173 11.17 5.42 6.09
C GLY A 173 12.16 4.97 7.18
N VAL A 174 11.77 4.97 8.46
CA VAL A 174 12.67 4.53 9.55
C VAL A 174 13.22 3.13 9.26
N LEU A 175 14.56 2.97 9.41
CA LEU A 175 15.31 1.73 9.07
C LEU A 175 15.21 1.31 7.59
N MET A 176 14.81 2.19 6.71
CA MET A 176 14.79 1.95 5.27
C MET A 176 16.20 1.65 4.75
N ARG A 177 16.34 0.57 3.98
CA ARG A 177 17.65 0.15 3.43
C ARG A 177 17.84 0.63 1.99
N ARG A 178 16.79 0.52 1.16
CA ARG A 178 16.77 0.89 -0.25
C ARG A 178 15.34 1.20 -0.67
N GLY A 179 15.18 1.66 -1.91
CA GLY A 179 13.90 1.95 -2.54
C GLY A 179 13.57 3.42 -2.51
N THR A 180 12.42 3.77 -3.05
CA THR A 180 11.96 5.14 -3.20
C THR A 180 10.65 5.34 -2.45
N LEU A 181 10.61 6.30 -1.53
CA LEU A 181 9.40 6.79 -0.88
C LEU A 181 9.09 8.20 -1.43
N LEU A 182 7.99 8.35 -2.16
CA LEU A 182 7.49 9.63 -2.64
C LEU A 182 6.46 10.17 -1.64
N LEU A 183 6.68 11.40 -1.17
CA LEU A 183 5.78 12.13 -0.28
C LEU A 183 5.18 13.34 -1.00
N GLY A 184 3.87 13.35 -1.20
CA GLY A 184 3.12 14.43 -1.80
C GLY A 184 2.95 15.64 -0.87
N THR A 185 3.02 15.42 0.44
CA THR A 185 3.04 16.49 1.44
C THR A 185 4.33 16.38 2.24
N PRO A 186 5.16 17.44 2.27
CA PRO A 186 6.41 17.41 3.01
C PRO A 186 6.14 17.33 4.53
N PRO A 187 6.80 16.43 5.26
CA PRO A 187 6.84 16.52 6.71
C PRO A 187 7.64 17.76 7.15
N ALA A 188 7.44 18.21 8.39
CA ALA A 188 8.05 19.43 8.92
C ALA A 188 9.59 19.43 8.85
N ALA A 189 10.21 18.24 8.94
CA ALA A 189 11.66 18.07 8.85
C ALA A 189 11.99 16.67 8.27
N PRO A 190 13.22 16.47 7.76
CA PRO A 190 13.70 15.15 7.39
C PRO A 190 13.59 14.18 8.59
N PRO A 191 13.18 12.93 8.36
CA PRO A 191 13.16 11.94 9.43
C PRO A 191 14.57 11.72 10.02
N PRO A 192 14.68 11.33 11.29
CA PRO A 192 15.96 10.98 11.88
C PRO A 192 16.69 9.94 11.02
N GLY A 193 18.01 10.10 10.85
CA GLY A 193 18.83 9.22 10.03
C GLY A 193 18.83 9.54 8.53
N PHE A 194 18.10 10.56 8.08
CA PHE A 194 18.13 11.01 6.70
C PHE A 194 18.92 12.33 6.55
N VAL A 195 19.64 12.46 5.44
CA VAL A 195 20.38 13.66 5.08
C VAL A 195 19.87 14.22 3.76
N VAL A 196 20.00 15.54 3.59
CA VAL A 196 19.63 16.19 2.34
C VAL A 196 20.57 15.74 1.22
N GLY A 197 19.98 15.22 0.15
CA GLY A 197 20.67 14.83 -1.07
C GLY A 197 20.41 15.81 -2.22
N THR A 198 21.16 15.68 -3.28
CA THR A 198 20.96 16.44 -4.52
C THR A 198 20.00 15.70 -5.46
N LEU A 199 19.14 16.45 -6.14
CA LEU A 199 18.39 15.93 -7.29
C LEU A 199 19.31 15.89 -8.51
N ALA A 200 19.22 14.82 -9.31
CA ALA A 200 19.97 14.73 -10.56
C ALA A 200 19.53 15.83 -11.52
N ALA A 201 20.50 16.55 -12.09
CA ALA A 201 20.23 17.71 -12.94
C ALA A 201 19.43 17.37 -14.21
N ASP A 202 19.59 16.15 -14.76
CA ASP A 202 18.90 15.70 -15.97
C ASP A 202 17.45 15.24 -15.73
N GLY A 203 17.07 14.99 -14.48
CA GLY A 203 15.73 14.56 -14.08
C GLY A 203 15.25 13.25 -14.73
N THR A 204 16.13 12.47 -15.35
CA THR A 204 15.77 11.23 -16.09
C THR A 204 15.04 10.25 -15.22
N PHE A 205 15.53 10.01 -13.99
CA PHE A 205 14.88 9.12 -13.05
C PHE A 205 13.44 9.57 -12.71
N LEU A 206 13.25 10.87 -12.43
CA LEU A 206 11.93 11.40 -12.12
C LEU A 206 10.96 11.28 -13.30
N ARG A 207 11.41 11.52 -14.54
CA ARG A 207 10.58 11.33 -15.74
C ARG A 207 10.15 9.87 -15.91
N LEU A 208 11.07 8.91 -15.69
CA LEU A 208 10.74 7.48 -15.76
C LEU A 208 9.79 7.07 -14.64
N LEU A 209 10.01 7.56 -13.42
CA LEU A 209 9.13 7.32 -12.27
C LEU A 209 7.73 7.88 -12.53
N ALA A 210 7.61 9.13 -13.01
CA ALA A 210 6.32 9.73 -13.36
C ALA A 210 5.58 8.88 -14.41
N ARG A 211 6.27 8.46 -15.48
CA ARG A 211 5.67 7.60 -16.51
C ARG A 211 5.22 6.25 -15.96
N PHE A 212 6.00 5.66 -15.07
CA PHE A 212 5.64 4.40 -14.40
C PHE A 212 4.40 4.55 -13.52
N LEU A 213 4.33 5.61 -12.71
CA LEU A 213 3.18 5.88 -11.85
C LEU A 213 1.94 6.29 -12.63
N GLN A 214 2.08 6.97 -13.78
CA GLN A 214 0.95 7.44 -14.60
C GLN A 214 -0.01 6.33 -14.99
N ALA A 215 0.51 5.11 -15.22
CA ALA A 215 -0.29 3.94 -15.59
C ALA A 215 -1.15 3.40 -14.43
N VAL A 216 -0.87 3.80 -13.19
CA VAL A 216 -1.55 3.30 -11.98
C VAL A 216 -2.35 4.39 -11.28
N SER A 217 -1.72 5.54 -11.04
CA SER A 217 -2.31 6.73 -10.41
C SER A 217 -1.75 8.00 -11.04
N PRO A 218 -2.54 8.70 -11.88
CA PRO A 218 -2.17 10.01 -12.40
C PRO A 218 -1.87 11.03 -11.30
N LEU A 219 -2.56 10.93 -10.15
CA LEU A 219 -2.30 11.79 -8.99
C LEU A 219 -0.87 11.58 -8.45
N ALA A 220 -0.45 10.34 -8.21
CA ALA A 220 0.91 10.05 -7.76
C ALA A 220 1.96 10.50 -8.79
N ALA A 221 1.67 10.35 -10.08
CA ALA A 221 2.56 10.82 -11.15
C ALA A 221 2.72 12.35 -11.14
N SER A 222 1.65 13.11 -10.88
CA SER A 222 1.73 14.58 -10.79
C SER A 222 2.63 15.05 -9.64
N HIS A 223 2.66 14.31 -8.53
CA HIS A 223 3.56 14.60 -7.41
C HIS A 223 5.04 14.43 -7.79
N VAL A 224 5.38 13.49 -8.67
CA VAL A 224 6.77 13.34 -9.14
C VAL A 224 7.26 14.59 -9.87
N ALA A 225 6.40 15.22 -10.67
CA ALA A 225 6.74 16.45 -11.37
C ALA A 225 6.97 17.64 -10.41
N ALA A 226 6.42 17.58 -9.21
CA ALA A 226 6.53 18.60 -8.17
C ALA A 226 7.64 18.31 -7.13
N VAL A 227 8.48 17.28 -7.33
CA VAL A 227 9.59 16.95 -6.42
C VAL A 227 10.62 18.07 -6.37
N GLN A 228 10.90 18.57 -5.19
CA GLN A 228 11.87 19.63 -4.93
C GLN A 228 13.03 19.20 -4.02
N HIS A 229 12.80 18.19 -3.18
CA HIS A 229 13.79 17.70 -2.23
C HIS A 229 13.99 16.20 -2.36
N ARG A 230 15.23 15.79 -2.11
CA ARG A 230 15.63 14.39 -1.99
C ARG A 230 16.36 14.20 -0.67
N TRP A 231 15.93 13.24 0.11
CA TRP A 231 16.62 12.83 1.32
C TRP A 231 17.16 11.41 1.15
N LEU A 232 18.36 11.16 1.63
CA LEU A 232 19.06 9.89 1.54
C LEU A 232 19.21 9.28 2.92
N GLY A 233 18.88 8.04 3.09
CA GLY A 233 18.91 7.35 4.39
C GLY A 233 18.34 5.92 4.30
N ASP A 234 18.02 5.27 5.38
CA ASP A 234 18.37 5.67 6.73
C ASP A 234 19.83 5.31 7.04
N LEU A 235 20.62 6.22 7.58
CA LEU A 235 22.03 6.00 7.92
C LEU A 235 22.21 4.86 8.93
N ALA A 236 21.28 4.66 9.86
CA ALA A 236 21.25 3.53 10.78
C ALA A 236 21.09 2.18 10.06
N ALA A 237 20.54 2.19 8.84
CA ALA A 237 20.33 1.01 8.00
C ALA A 237 21.22 0.98 6.75
N ARG A 238 22.37 1.67 6.75
CA ARG A 238 23.35 1.81 5.66
C ARG A 238 22.99 2.80 4.55
N GLY A 239 21.93 3.59 4.69
CA GLY A 239 21.70 4.83 3.94
C GLY A 239 21.54 4.75 2.42
N GLN A 240 20.93 3.70 1.87
CA GLN A 240 20.75 3.54 0.42
C GLN A 240 19.29 3.74 -0.05
N GLY A 241 18.39 4.15 0.85
CA GLY A 241 17.04 4.53 0.51
C GLY A 241 16.94 6.01 0.15
N GLU A 242 15.87 6.39 -0.52
CA GLU A 242 15.59 7.78 -0.82
C GLU A 242 14.15 8.15 -0.51
N ILE A 243 13.97 9.37 0.01
CA ILE A 243 12.66 10.00 0.14
C ILE A 243 12.64 11.18 -0.82
N LEU A 244 11.69 11.18 -1.74
CA LEU A 244 11.40 12.26 -2.66
C LEU A 244 10.24 13.08 -2.11
N VAL A 245 10.40 14.39 -2.00
CA VAL A 245 9.43 15.25 -1.33
C VAL A 245 9.02 16.38 -2.27
N THR A 246 7.72 16.61 -2.37
CA THR A 246 7.12 17.70 -3.13
C THR A 246 6.98 18.96 -2.28
N GLY A 247 6.99 20.15 -2.90
CA GLY A 247 6.73 21.43 -2.25
C GLY A 247 7.90 21.99 -1.44
N ALA A 248 7.78 23.23 -1.00
CA ALA A 248 8.77 23.92 -0.20
C ALA A 248 8.78 23.38 1.23
N THR A 249 9.78 22.60 1.60
CA THR A 249 10.12 22.44 3.02
C THR A 249 10.49 23.83 3.54
N ARG A 250 9.69 24.42 4.43
CA ARG A 250 10.11 25.63 5.16
C ARG A 250 11.30 25.24 6.02
N MET A 251 12.49 25.48 5.49
CA MET A 251 13.70 25.48 6.31
C MET A 251 13.53 26.67 7.25
N SER A 252 13.19 26.43 8.52
CA SER A 252 13.37 27.42 9.56
C SER A 252 14.86 27.68 9.66
N HIS A 253 15.32 28.74 8.96
CA HIS A 253 16.56 29.42 9.28
C HIS A 253 16.31 30.17 10.59
N ASP A 254 16.24 29.48 11.73
CA ASP A 254 16.41 30.12 13.01
C ASP A 254 17.89 30.43 13.14
N GLY A 255 18.15 31.71 12.90
CA GLY A 255 19.44 32.31 12.85
C GLY A 255 20.24 32.11 14.13
N ALA A 256 21.43 31.70 13.94
CA ALA A 256 22.50 32.12 14.80
C ALA A 256 22.69 33.65 14.61
N SER A 257 22.12 34.44 15.50
CA SER A 257 22.45 35.83 15.72
C SER A 257 22.50 36.00 17.23
N GLY A 258 23.69 36.06 17.77
CA GLY A 258 23.93 36.38 19.15
C GLY A 258 25.34 35.97 19.54
#